data_83603abb2f52c935b9f8b9ecc9b8f33b
#
_entry.id   83603abb2f52c935b9f8b9ecc9b8f33b
#
_cell.length_a   1.000
_cell.length_b   1.000
_cell.length_c   1.000
_cell.angle_alpha   90.00
_cell.angle_beta   90.00
_cell.angle_gamma   90.00
#
_symmetry.space_group_name_H-M   'P 1'
#
loop_
_entity.id
_entity.type
_entity.pdbx_description
1 polymer ?
#
loop_
_entity_poly.entity_id
_entity_poly.type
_entity_poly.pdbx_seq_one_letter_code
_entity_poly.pdbx_strand_id
1 'polypeptide(L)'
;VKSKTALLLLNLGTPDSPSRWHVGSYLGQFLNDPRVIDIPWFARKILVNCIIVPFRSGSSAKLYKAIWDKDSGSPLLKHTVDLQNKLQKAVGEDIKVEMAMRYKSPSMESVLERMRKEGHHKIIVFPLFPQYASSSTGSALQRFMEIVSQWWVIPEIKIVSQYFDNEDFIDCIVNRAKPYDLNEYDHIIFSYHGLPERQVDKVYTDGYLCKDHDCEEHLTETNYYCYKAACYHTTQAVAAKLNLPENRYTLSFQSRLSSKWLTPFSDKVIEDLALKGAKKLLVFSPAFTADCLETIYEIGTEYQEIFHKNGGEKIQLVESLNSGDDWVQAIKKIALSDHC
;
A
#
# COMPACT_ATOMS: atom_id res chain seq x y z
N VAL A 1 -4.06 -27.80 26.23
CA VAL A 1 -3.03 -27.50 25.21
C VAL A 1 -3.18 -26.03 24.87
N LYS A 2 -2.11 -25.23 25.08
CA LYS A 2 -2.13 -23.81 24.71
C LYS A 2 -2.18 -23.71 23.18
N SER A 3 -3.15 -22.97 22.64
CA SER A 3 -3.28 -22.78 21.19
C SER A 3 -2.09 -21.99 20.65
N LYS A 4 -1.41 -22.51 19.64
CA LYS A 4 -0.32 -21.79 18.95
C LYS A 4 -0.92 -20.88 17.89
N THR A 5 -0.87 -19.57 18.14
CA THR A 5 -1.36 -18.56 17.20
C THR A 5 -0.18 -17.92 16.46
N ALA A 6 -0.32 -17.69 15.17
CA ALA A 6 0.59 -16.87 14.39
C ALA A 6 -0.12 -15.65 13.80
N LEU A 7 0.58 -14.52 13.77
CA LEU A 7 0.19 -13.30 13.06
C LEU A 7 1.10 -13.14 11.84
N LEU A 8 0.54 -13.25 10.66
CA LEU A 8 1.25 -13.14 9.38
C LEU A 8 1.02 -11.77 8.77
N LEU A 9 2.06 -10.95 8.74
CA LEU A 9 2.08 -9.69 7.99
C LEU A 9 2.35 -9.98 6.52
N LEU A 10 1.51 -9.47 5.61
CA LEU A 10 1.69 -9.59 4.17
C LEU A 10 2.00 -8.23 3.57
N ASN A 11 3.12 -8.13 2.85
CA ASN A 11 3.46 -6.94 2.06
C ASN A 11 3.64 -7.29 0.58
N LEU A 12 3.71 -6.27 -0.28
CA LEU A 12 3.77 -6.44 -1.73
C LEU A 12 5.05 -7.15 -2.16
N GLY A 13 6.18 -6.68 -1.64
CA GLY A 13 7.49 -7.14 -2.01
C GLY A 13 8.32 -6.10 -2.76
N THR A 14 9.57 -6.44 -2.97
CA THR A 14 10.58 -5.56 -3.55
C THR A 14 11.64 -6.42 -4.25
N PRO A 15 12.42 -5.90 -5.21
CA PRO A 15 13.53 -6.63 -5.79
C PRO A 15 14.56 -7.06 -4.73
N ASP A 16 15.22 -8.20 -4.92
CA ASP A 16 16.27 -8.67 -4.01
C ASP A 16 17.54 -7.80 -4.05
N SER A 17 17.73 -7.03 -5.11
CA SER A 17 18.77 -5.97 -5.23
C SER A 17 18.36 -4.96 -6.31
N PRO A 18 18.98 -3.76 -6.36
CA PRO A 18 18.67 -2.76 -7.38
C PRO A 18 19.33 -3.07 -8.75
N SER A 19 19.82 -4.31 -8.96
CA SER A 19 20.36 -4.71 -10.24
C SER A 19 19.25 -4.90 -11.27
N ARG A 20 19.56 -4.62 -12.56
CA ARG A 20 18.61 -4.78 -13.65
C ARG A 20 17.97 -6.18 -13.69
N TRP A 21 18.75 -7.21 -13.37
CA TRP A 21 18.28 -8.61 -13.36
C TRP A 21 17.24 -8.86 -12.25
N HIS A 22 17.54 -8.48 -11.01
CA HIS A 22 16.63 -8.66 -9.87
C HIS A 22 15.36 -7.79 -10.02
N VAL A 23 15.52 -6.55 -10.49
CA VAL A 23 14.37 -5.69 -10.79
C VAL A 23 13.52 -6.28 -11.93
N GLY A 24 14.14 -6.78 -12.99
CA GLY A 24 13.43 -7.46 -14.08
C GLY A 24 12.69 -8.71 -13.60
N SER A 25 13.30 -9.51 -12.73
CA SER A 25 12.68 -10.69 -12.12
C SER A 25 11.48 -10.32 -11.22
N TYR A 26 11.60 -9.24 -10.43
CA TYR A 26 10.51 -8.71 -9.62
C TYR A 26 9.34 -8.21 -10.51
N LEU A 27 9.64 -7.37 -11.50
CA LEU A 27 8.63 -6.87 -12.44
C LEU A 27 7.94 -8.00 -13.20
N GLY A 28 8.70 -9.02 -13.61
CA GLY A 28 8.17 -10.20 -14.26
C GLY A 28 7.18 -10.98 -13.38
N GLN A 29 7.46 -11.13 -12.09
CA GLN A 29 6.58 -11.79 -11.16
C GLN A 29 5.32 -10.93 -10.85
N PHE A 30 5.52 -9.64 -10.57
CA PHE A 30 4.47 -8.69 -10.24
C PHE A 30 3.48 -8.47 -11.39
N LEU A 31 3.97 -8.13 -12.58
CA LEU A 31 3.12 -7.79 -13.72
C LEU A 31 2.47 -9.00 -14.41
N ASN A 32 2.96 -10.22 -14.16
CA ASN A 32 2.29 -11.43 -14.61
C ASN A 32 1.12 -11.87 -13.72
N ASP A 33 0.89 -11.19 -12.60
CA ASP A 33 -0.29 -11.45 -11.77
C ASP A 33 -1.57 -11.02 -12.50
N PRO A 34 -2.59 -11.91 -12.63
CA PRO A 34 -3.85 -11.56 -13.29
C PRO A 34 -4.66 -10.47 -12.57
N ARG A 35 -4.40 -10.27 -11.27
CA ARG A 35 -5.03 -9.19 -10.48
C ARG A 35 -4.35 -7.84 -10.68
N VAL A 36 -3.12 -7.83 -11.18
CA VAL A 36 -2.37 -6.60 -11.52
C VAL A 36 -2.62 -6.22 -12.98
N ILE A 37 -2.39 -7.15 -13.91
CA ILE A 37 -2.72 -6.95 -15.32
C ILE A 37 -3.80 -7.96 -15.73
N ASP A 38 -5.05 -7.53 -15.68
CA ASP A 38 -6.26 -8.33 -15.84
C ASP A 38 -6.68 -8.51 -17.31
N ILE A 39 -5.75 -8.93 -18.15
CA ILE A 39 -5.96 -9.32 -19.55
C ILE A 39 -5.76 -10.83 -19.71
N PRO A 40 -6.20 -11.44 -20.85
CA PRO A 40 -6.02 -12.87 -21.11
C PRO A 40 -4.58 -13.33 -20.89
N TRP A 41 -4.40 -14.53 -20.32
CA TRP A 41 -3.10 -15.08 -19.90
C TRP A 41 -2.01 -14.98 -20.97
N PHE A 42 -2.33 -15.37 -22.21
CA PHE A 42 -1.36 -15.37 -23.30
C PHE A 42 -0.90 -13.96 -23.66
N ALA A 43 -1.85 -13.02 -23.81
CA ALA A 43 -1.55 -11.61 -24.10
C ALA A 43 -0.72 -10.98 -22.98
N ARG A 44 -1.04 -11.27 -21.71
CA ARG A 44 -0.27 -10.82 -20.54
C ARG A 44 1.15 -11.35 -20.58
N LYS A 45 1.35 -12.64 -20.86
CA LYS A 45 2.70 -13.24 -20.93
C LYS A 45 3.56 -12.59 -22.01
N ILE A 46 3.03 -12.34 -23.18
CA ILE A 46 3.76 -11.64 -24.25
C ILE A 46 4.05 -10.20 -23.85
N LEU A 47 3.03 -9.45 -23.42
CA LEU A 47 3.18 -8.05 -23.02
C LEU A 47 4.24 -7.87 -21.93
N VAL A 48 4.17 -8.68 -20.87
CA VAL A 48 5.06 -8.54 -19.74
C VAL A 48 6.47 -9.01 -20.06
N ASN A 49 6.62 -10.23 -20.58
CA ASN A 49 7.95 -10.86 -20.68
C ASN A 49 8.73 -10.42 -21.91
N CYS A 50 8.04 -10.07 -23.00
CA CYS A 50 8.70 -9.68 -24.25
C CYS A 50 8.77 -8.16 -24.45
N ILE A 51 7.90 -7.38 -23.79
CA ILE A 51 7.84 -5.92 -23.96
C ILE A 51 8.20 -5.22 -22.64
N ILE A 52 7.37 -5.32 -21.60
CA ILE A 52 7.55 -4.45 -20.42
C ILE A 52 8.87 -4.75 -19.70
N VAL A 53 9.13 -6.00 -19.31
CA VAL A 53 10.32 -6.35 -18.54
C VAL A 53 11.61 -6.00 -19.27
N PRO A 54 11.85 -6.36 -20.54
CA PRO A 54 13.08 -6.01 -21.24
C PRO A 54 13.35 -4.51 -21.33
N PHE A 55 12.30 -3.71 -21.58
CA PHE A 55 12.45 -2.27 -21.79
C PHE A 55 12.47 -1.47 -20.47
N ARG A 56 11.70 -1.88 -19.45
CA ARG A 56 11.56 -1.12 -18.20
C ARG A 56 12.52 -1.53 -17.08
N SER A 57 13.08 -2.75 -17.10
CA SER A 57 13.96 -3.22 -16.02
C SER A 57 15.17 -2.32 -15.79
N GLY A 58 15.74 -1.74 -16.85
CA GLY A 58 16.90 -0.84 -16.76
C GLY A 58 16.58 0.52 -16.13
N SER A 59 15.48 1.16 -16.55
CA SER A 59 15.01 2.41 -15.96
C SER A 59 14.56 2.22 -14.51
N SER A 60 13.73 1.20 -14.25
CA SER A 60 13.29 0.89 -12.89
C SER A 60 14.46 0.56 -11.95
N ALA A 61 15.51 -0.12 -12.45
CA ALA A 61 16.71 -0.40 -11.64
C ALA A 61 17.43 0.88 -11.19
N LYS A 62 17.43 1.94 -12.02
CA LYS A 62 17.99 3.25 -11.62
C LYS A 62 17.18 3.88 -10.48
N LEU A 63 15.84 3.78 -10.55
CA LEU A 63 14.95 4.29 -9.51
C LEU A 63 15.16 3.54 -8.19
N TYR A 64 15.17 2.20 -8.23
CA TYR A 64 15.48 1.40 -7.04
C TYR A 64 16.86 1.72 -6.47
N LYS A 65 17.86 1.94 -7.32
CA LYS A 65 19.21 2.32 -6.87
C LYS A 65 19.23 3.66 -6.13
N ALA A 66 18.39 4.61 -6.51
CA ALA A 66 18.29 5.93 -5.88
C ALA A 66 17.77 5.88 -4.44
N ILE A 67 16.87 4.91 -4.13
CA ILE A 67 16.29 4.73 -2.79
C ILE A 67 16.97 3.61 -1.98
N TRP A 68 17.94 2.90 -2.59
CA TRP A 68 18.52 1.71 -1.99
C TRP A 68 19.56 2.06 -0.94
N ASP A 69 19.31 1.66 0.29
CA ASP A 69 20.28 1.80 1.37
C ASP A 69 21.37 0.72 1.27
N LYS A 70 22.64 1.11 1.51
CA LYS A 70 23.78 0.19 1.34
C LYS A 70 23.82 -0.93 2.36
N ASP A 71 23.32 -0.68 3.56
CA ASP A 71 23.40 -1.61 4.68
C ASP A 71 22.11 -2.39 4.87
N SER A 72 20.97 -1.74 4.71
CA SER A 72 19.63 -2.32 4.96
C SER A 72 18.85 -2.70 3.70
N GLY A 73 19.31 -2.30 2.53
CA GLY A 73 18.70 -2.66 1.25
C GLY A 73 17.46 -1.84 0.90
N SER A 74 16.37 -2.52 0.52
CA SER A 74 15.10 -1.87 0.19
C SER A 74 14.43 -1.27 1.43
N PRO A 75 14.01 0.02 1.41
CA PRO A 75 13.27 0.63 2.51
C PRO A 75 12.03 -0.18 2.91
N LEU A 76 11.23 -0.64 1.94
CA LEU A 76 10.05 -1.45 2.17
C LEU A 76 10.35 -2.72 2.98
N LEU A 77 11.40 -3.45 2.60
CA LEU A 77 11.79 -4.67 3.31
C LEU A 77 12.30 -4.36 4.71
N LYS A 78 13.18 -3.35 4.83
CA LYS A 78 13.72 -2.90 6.12
C LYS A 78 12.60 -2.55 7.10
N HIS A 79 11.68 -1.68 6.70
CA HIS A 79 10.58 -1.23 7.56
C HIS A 79 9.64 -2.38 7.93
N THR A 80 9.41 -3.34 7.01
CA THR A 80 8.58 -4.52 7.31
C THR A 80 9.26 -5.46 8.31
N VAL A 81 10.58 -5.67 8.22
CA VAL A 81 11.36 -6.44 9.20
C VAL A 81 11.37 -5.77 10.56
N ASP A 82 11.62 -4.46 10.59
CA ASP A 82 11.63 -3.68 11.83
C ASP A 82 10.24 -3.72 12.51
N LEU A 83 9.16 -3.62 11.71
CA LEU A 83 7.79 -3.73 12.18
C LEU A 83 7.51 -5.12 12.77
N GLN A 84 7.90 -6.19 12.06
CA GLN A 84 7.77 -7.58 12.56
C GLN A 84 8.45 -7.74 13.92
N ASN A 85 9.69 -7.27 14.05
CA ASN A 85 10.49 -7.39 15.26
C ASN A 85 9.85 -6.63 16.46
N LYS A 86 9.36 -5.42 16.24
CA LYS A 86 8.68 -4.63 17.25
C LYS A 86 7.34 -5.25 17.65
N LEU A 87 6.57 -5.70 16.66
CA LEU A 87 5.28 -6.32 16.90
C LEU A 87 5.43 -7.65 17.65
N GLN A 88 6.46 -8.46 17.35
CA GLN A 88 6.77 -9.68 18.10
C GLN A 88 7.00 -9.38 19.60
N LYS A 89 7.73 -8.30 19.90
CA LYS A 89 7.93 -7.87 21.30
C LYS A 89 6.62 -7.42 21.93
N ALA A 90 5.77 -6.72 21.19
CA ALA A 90 4.52 -6.17 21.71
C ALA A 90 3.45 -7.25 21.97
N VAL A 91 3.40 -8.33 21.18
CA VAL A 91 2.43 -9.44 21.37
C VAL A 91 2.96 -10.52 22.32
N GLY A 92 4.24 -10.50 22.65
CA GLY A 92 4.88 -11.50 23.52
C GLY A 92 5.13 -12.84 22.82
N GLU A 93 5.34 -13.90 23.62
CA GLU A 93 5.71 -15.24 23.14
C GLU A 93 4.51 -16.10 22.75
N ASP A 94 3.29 -15.71 23.15
CA ASP A 94 2.06 -16.48 22.87
C ASP A 94 1.62 -16.44 21.42
N ILE A 95 2.05 -15.40 20.69
CA ILE A 95 1.74 -15.20 19.28
C ILE A 95 3.04 -15.06 18.50
N LYS A 96 3.26 -15.94 17.54
CA LYS A 96 4.39 -15.83 16.62
C LYS A 96 4.09 -14.81 15.53
N VAL A 97 4.94 -13.81 15.37
CA VAL A 97 4.81 -12.83 14.28
C VAL A 97 5.72 -13.25 13.11
N GLU A 98 5.13 -13.48 11.97
CA GLU A 98 5.82 -13.78 10.72
C GLU A 98 5.50 -12.70 9.68
N MET A 99 6.39 -12.53 8.71
CA MET A 99 6.10 -11.69 7.55
C MET A 99 6.43 -12.40 6.26
N ALA A 100 5.64 -12.12 5.21
CA ALA A 100 5.90 -12.63 3.88
C ALA A 100 5.64 -11.55 2.82
N MET A 101 6.38 -11.64 1.72
CA MET A 101 6.18 -10.81 0.55
C MET A 101 5.33 -11.56 -0.48
N ARG A 102 4.39 -10.83 -1.11
CA ARG A 102 3.61 -11.38 -2.23
C ARG A 102 4.52 -11.72 -3.42
N TYR A 103 5.53 -10.88 -3.64
CA TYR A 103 6.53 -11.06 -4.69
C TYR A 103 7.93 -11.00 -4.10
N LYS A 104 8.80 -11.93 -4.53
CA LYS A 104 10.19 -12.06 -4.09
C LYS A 104 10.34 -12.52 -2.62
N SER A 105 11.38 -12.06 -1.94
CA SER A 105 11.81 -12.63 -0.65
C SER A 105 11.51 -11.71 0.53
N PRO A 106 11.14 -12.28 1.71
CA PRO A 106 10.86 -13.70 1.98
C PRO A 106 9.53 -14.12 1.33
N SER A 107 9.58 -15.21 0.55
CA SER A 107 8.42 -15.62 -0.22
C SER A 107 7.32 -16.21 0.67
N MET A 108 6.07 -16.02 0.26
CA MET A 108 4.91 -16.56 0.98
C MET A 108 4.99 -18.08 1.11
N GLU A 109 5.49 -18.76 0.08
CA GLU A 109 5.70 -20.21 0.08
C GLU A 109 6.65 -20.65 1.19
N SER A 110 7.82 -19.99 1.30
CA SER A 110 8.83 -20.35 2.29
C SER A 110 8.37 -20.08 3.72
N VAL A 111 7.69 -18.96 3.93
CA VAL A 111 7.18 -18.57 5.25
C VAL A 111 6.04 -19.49 5.68
N LEU A 112 5.06 -19.75 4.82
CA LEU A 112 3.92 -20.61 5.13
C LEU A 112 4.36 -22.07 5.33
N GLU A 113 5.36 -22.57 4.58
CA GLU A 113 5.90 -23.92 4.81
C GLU A 113 6.58 -24.04 6.19
N ARG A 114 7.28 -22.99 6.64
CA ARG A 114 7.83 -22.94 8.00
C ARG A 114 6.71 -22.95 9.05
N MET A 115 5.69 -22.09 8.89
CA MET A 115 4.54 -22.02 9.78
C MET A 115 3.77 -23.34 9.84
N ARG A 116 3.62 -24.05 8.70
CA ARG A 116 3.02 -25.38 8.65
C ARG A 116 3.79 -26.39 9.49
N LYS A 117 5.13 -26.40 9.39
CA LYS A 117 6.01 -27.30 10.17
C LYS A 117 5.97 -26.99 11.67
N GLU A 118 5.80 -25.73 12.04
CA GLU A 118 5.67 -25.29 13.44
C GLU A 118 4.33 -25.68 14.07
N GLY A 119 3.33 -26.03 13.26
CA GLY A 119 2.03 -26.55 13.71
C GLY A 119 1.17 -25.51 14.43
N HIS A 120 0.95 -24.34 13.84
CA HIS A 120 0.06 -23.33 14.35
C HIS A 120 -1.40 -23.77 14.21
N HIS A 121 -2.22 -23.53 15.26
CA HIS A 121 -3.63 -23.85 15.28
C HIS A 121 -4.49 -22.71 14.71
N LYS A 122 -3.98 -21.48 14.76
CA LYS A 122 -4.62 -20.27 14.24
C LYS A 122 -3.61 -19.39 13.52
N ILE A 123 -4.00 -18.88 12.36
CA ILE A 123 -3.24 -17.89 11.60
C ILE A 123 -4.11 -16.64 11.42
N ILE A 124 -3.62 -15.51 11.92
CA ILE A 124 -4.20 -14.20 11.67
C ILE A 124 -3.43 -13.60 10.50
N VAL A 125 -4.09 -13.35 9.39
CA VAL A 125 -3.50 -12.76 8.18
C VAL A 125 -3.77 -11.28 8.15
N PHE A 126 -2.70 -10.48 8.13
CA PHE A 126 -2.76 -9.02 8.17
C PHE A 126 -2.01 -8.43 6.96
N PRO A 127 -2.71 -8.17 5.84
CA PRO A 127 -2.13 -7.42 4.73
C PRO A 127 -1.81 -5.98 5.15
N LEU A 128 -0.62 -5.50 4.81
CA LEU A 128 -0.18 -4.14 5.11
C LEU A 128 -0.71 -3.13 4.06
N PHE A 129 -1.98 -3.31 3.66
CA PHE A 129 -2.71 -2.49 2.70
C PHE A 129 -4.03 -2.06 3.34
N PRO A 130 -4.14 -0.80 3.81
CA PRO A 130 -5.32 -0.34 4.56
C PRO A 130 -6.61 -0.38 3.75
N GLN A 131 -6.54 0.10 2.50
CA GLN A 131 -7.64 0.12 1.54
C GLN A 131 -7.58 -1.16 0.68
N TYR A 132 -8.68 -1.89 0.59
CA TYR A 132 -8.74 -3.09 -0.25
C TYR A 132 -8.55 -2.75 -1.73
N ALA A 133 -7.59 -3.39 -2.36
CA ALA A 133 -7.48 -3.42 -3.81
C ALA A 133 -7.25 -4.85 -4.30
N SER A 134 -7.86 -5.22 -5.44
CA SER A 134 -7.67 -6.57 -6.01
C SER A 134 -6.20 -6.86 -6.32
N SER A 135 -5.44 -5.85 -6.77
CA SER A 135 -4.03 -5.96 -7.14
C SER A 135 -3.07 -6.05 -5.96
N SER A 136 -3.48 -5.69 -4.75
CA SER A 136 -2.68 -5.78 -3.52
C SER A 136 -3.26 -6.82 -2.56
N THR A 137 -4.26 -6.44 -1.76
CA THR A 137 -4.91 -7.33 -0.78
C THR A 137 -5.47 -8.59 -1.44
N GLY A 138 -6.22 -8.43 -2.54
CA GLY A 138 -6.81 -9.56 -3.25
C GLY A 138 -5.77 -10.54 -3.80
N SER A 139 -4.67 -10.03 -4.38
CA SER A 139 -3.57 -10.87 -4.87
C SER A 139 -2.84 -11.61 -3.74
N ALA A 140 -2.56 -10.91 -2.63
CA ALA A 140 -1.88 -11.50 -1.49
C ALA A 140 -2.74 -12.60 -0.82
N LEU A 141 -4.02 -12.32 -0.59
CA LEU A 141 -4.95 -13.28 0.01
C LEU A 141 -5.23 -14.48 -0.91
N GLN A 142 -5.37 -14.27 -2.22
CA GLN A 142 -5.50 -15.37 -3.17
C GLN A 142 -4.31 -16.31 -3.06
N ARG A 143 -3.08 -15.77 -3.09
CA ARG A 143 -1.87 -16.61 -3.00
C ARG A 143 -1.75 -17.34 -1.67
N PHE A 144 -2.09 -16.66 -0.57
CA PHE A 144 -2.16 -17.29 0.75
C PHE A 144 -3.11 -18.49 0.74
N MET A 145 -4.33 -18.32 0.24
CA MET A 145 -5.33 -19.39 0.18
C MET A 145 -4.91 -20.53 -0.76
N GLU A 146 -4.32 -20.23 -1.91
CA GLU A 146 -3.80 -21.25 -2.84
C GLU A 146 -2.77 -22.18 -2.17
N ILE A 147 -1.91 -21.64 -1.30
CA ILE A 147 -0.90 -22.43 -0.59
C ILE A 147 -1.53 -23.22 0.55
N VAL A 148 -2.32 -22.55 1.40
CA VAL A 148 -2.89 -23.16 2.61
C VAL A 148 -3.92 -24.22 2.25
N SER A 149 -4.66 -24.08 1.15
CA SER A 149 -5.62 -25.10 0.66
C SER A 149 -4.95 -26.44 0.31
N GLN A 150 -3.63 -26.49 0.11
CA GLN A 150 -2.89 -27.72 -0.14
C GLN A 150 -2.45 -28.43 1.15
N TRP A 151 -2.65 -27.81 2.31
CA TRP A 151 -2.26 -28.43 3.56
C TRP A 151 -3.22 -29.53 3.96
N TRP A 152 -2.70 -30.62 4.53
CA TRP A 152 -3.54 -31.72 5.02
C TRP A 152 -4.42 -31.27 6.20
N VAL A 153 -3.87 -30.41 7.08
CA VAL A 153 -4.61 -29.79 8.18
C VAL A 153 -4.61 -28.28 7.93
N ILE A 154 -5.79 -27.72 7.71
CA ILE A 154 -5.99 -26.27 7.57
C ILE A 154 -6.27 -25.73 8.98
N PRO A 155 -5.46 -24.78 9.50
CA PRO A 155 -5.69 -24.15 10.80
C PRO A 155 -6.90 -23.20 10.74
N GLU A 156 -7.33 -22.70 11.90
CA GLU A 156 -8.26 -21.57 11.95
C GLU A 156 -7.60 -20.35 11.28
N ILE A 157 -8.33 -19.68 10.38
CA ILE A 157 -7.85 -18.52 9.65
C ILE A 157 -8.74 -17.33 9.96
N LYS A 158 -8.12 -16.25 10.48
CA LYS A 158 -8.73 -14.93 10.58
C LYS A 158 -8.04 -14.01 9.58
N ILE A 159 -8.82 -13.28 8.78
CA ILE A 159 -8.29 -12.34 7.77
C ILE A 159 -8.74 -10.92 8.12
N VAL A 160 -7.78 -10.00 8.21
CA VAL A 160 -8.04 -8.57 8.26
C VAL A 160 -7.94 -8.04 6.84
N SER A 161 -9.08 -7.99 6.12
CA SER A 161 -9.08 -7.69 4.68
C SER A 161 -8.85 -6.21 4.36
N GLN A 162 -9.25 -5.31 5.25
CA GLN A 162 -9.05 -3.86 5.17
C GLN A 162 -9.26 -3.23 6.55
N TYR A 163 -8.74 -2.02 6.75
CA TYR A 163 -8.83 -1.27 8.00
C TYR A 163 -8.71 0.25 7.78
N PHE A 164 -9.15 0.70 6.60
CA PHE A 164 -9.04 2.07 6.12
C PHE A 164 -9.78 3.10 6.98
N ASP A 165 -10.80 2.67 7.72
CA ASP A 165 -11.67 3.46 8.61
C ASP A 165 -11.39 3.22 10.11
N ASN A 166 -10.42 2.36 10.42
CA ASN A 166 -10.09 2.05 11.81
C ASN A 166 -9.47 3.25 12.52
N GLU A 167 -10.00 3.62 13.69
CA GLU A 167 -9.58 4.81 14.43
C GLU A 167 -8.09 4.78 14.82
N ASP A 168 -7.57 3.63 15.28
CA ASP A 168 -6.15 3.52 15.64
C ASP A 168 -5.24 3.71 14.41
N PHE A 169 -5.66 3.24 13.22
CA PHE A 169 -4.95 3.48 11.97
C PHE A 169 -4.99 4.96 11.57
N ILE A 170 -6.15 5.60 11.63
CA ILE A 170 -6.31 7.03 11.34
C ILE A 170 -5.45 7.86 12.29
N ASP A 171 -5.45 7.54 13.58
CA ASP A 171 -4.62 8.24 14.58
C ASP A 171 -3.13 8.11 14.30
N CYS A 172 -2.67 6.96 13.78
CA CYS A 172 -1.28 6.82 13.36
C CYS A 172 -0.92 7.80 12.23
N ILE A 173 -1.81 8.01 11.25
CA ILE A 173 -1.57 8.99 10.18
C ILE A 173 -1.55 10.41 10.74
N VAL A 174 -2.50 10.75 11.60
CA VAL A 174 -2.56 12.05 12.28
C VAL A 174 -1.29 12.31 13.10
N ASN A 175 -0.76 11.29 13.78
CA ASN A 175 0.49 11.40 14.53
C ASN A 175 1.69 11.74 13.64
N ARG A 176 1.71 11.27 12.37
CA ARG A 176 2.76 11.63 11.40
C ARG A 176 2.72 13.11 11.01
N ALA A 177 1.60 13.80 11.20
CA ALA A 177 1.51 15.25 10.98
C ALA A 177 2.18 16.08 12.08
N LYS A 178 2.32 15.57 13.30
CA LYS A 178 2.78 16.33 14.48
C LYS A 178 4.12 17.08 14.32
N PRO A 179 5.11 16.57 13.57
CA PRO A 179 6.36 17.31 13.35
C PRO A 179 6.22 18.55 12.45
N TYR A 180 5.09 18.74 11.80
CA TYR A 180 4.88 19.78 10.79
C TYR A 180 3.87 20.82 11.28
N ASP A 181 4.21 22.11 11.17
CA ASP A 181 3.20 23.17 11.28
C ASP A 181 2.41 23.24 9.96
N LEU A 182 1.16 22.76 9.99
CA LEU A 182 0.30 22.71 8.81
C LEU A 182 0.01 24.08 8.19
N ASN A 183 0.20 25.17 8.94
CA ASN A 183 0.00 26.54 8.44
C ASN A 183 1.15 27.04 7.57
N GLU A 184 2.31 26.39 7.65
CA GLU A 184 3.46 26.72 6.78
C GLU A 184 3.31 26.22 5.34
N TYR A 185 2.32 25.37 5.07
CA TYR A 185 2.06 24.79 3.75
C TYR A 185 0.84 25.45 3.12
N ASP A 186 0.96 25.77 1.83
CA ASP A 186 -0.14 26.39 1.07
C ASP A 186 -1.27 25.38 0.81
N HIS A 187 -0.92 24.08 0.64
CA HIS A 187 -1.90 23.03 0.42
C HIS A 187 -1.39 21.66 0.90
N ILE A 188 -2.32 20.80 1.25
CA ILE A 188 -2.05 19.42 1.72
C ILE A 188 -2.60 18.44 0.68
N ILE A 189 -1.80 17.45 0.31
CA ILE A 189 -2.21 16.42 -0.66
C ILE A 189 -2.24 15.06 0.04
N PHE A 190 -3.33 14.31 -0.16
CA PHE A 190 -3.41 12.90 0.19
C PHE A 190 -3.27 12.09 -1.10
N SER A 191 -2.06 11.56 -1.35
CA SER A 191 -1.73 10.83 -2.57
C SER A 191 -1.86 9.33 -2.36
N TYR A 192 -2.68 8.68 -3.17
CA TYR A 192 -2.90 7.24 -3.16
C TYR A 192 -2.40 6.63 -4.46
N HIS A 193 -2.04 5.35 -4.44
CA HIS A 193 -1.71 4.67 -5.70
C HIS A 193 -2.95 4.61 -6.60
N GLY A 194 -2.81 5.07 -7.84
CA GLY A 194 -3.89 5.00 -8.82
C GLY A 194 -4.21 3.55 -9.23
N LEU A 195 -5.47 3.31 -9.59
CA LEU A 195 -5.92 2.04 -10.15
C LEU A 195 -6.70 2.29 -11.45
N PRO A 196 -6.69 1.34 -12.40
CA PRO A 196 -7.58 1.42 -13.55
C PRO A 196 -9.06 1.43 -13.10
N GLU A 197 -9.87 2.38 -13.59
CA GLU A 197 -11.30 2.48 -13.26
C GLU A 197 -12.01 1.14 -13.44
N ARG A 198 -11.77 0.43 -14.55
CA ARG A 198 -12.35 -0.90 -14.83
C ARG A 198 -12.04 -1.97 -13.78
N GLN A 199 -10.97 -1.81 -12.97
CA GLN A 199 -10.69 -2.73 -11.86
C GLN A 199 -11.49 -2.36 -10.62
N VAL A 200 -11.69 -1.07 -10.40
CA VAL A 200 -12.54 -0.56 -9.31
C VAL A 200 -14.01 -0.90 -9.58
N ASP A 201 -14.46 -0.78 -10.82
CA ASP A 201 -15.83 -1.14 -11.23
C ASP A 201 -16.20 -2.60 -10.91
N LYS A 202 -15.23 -3.51 -10.87
CA LYS A 202 -15.49 -4.94 -10.61
C LYS A 202 -15.96 -5.29 -9.20
N VAL A 203 -15.91 -4.34 -8.25
CA VAL A 203 -16.43 -4.58 -6.90
C VAL A 203 -17.95 -4.46 -6.85
N TYR A 204 -18.56 -3.80 -7.84
CA TYR A 204 -20.00 -3.58 -7.91
C TYR A 204 -20.70 -4.74 -8.60
N THR A 205 -21.78 -5.21 -7.99
CA THR A 205 -22.61 -6.32 -8.51
C THR A 205 -24.02 -5.88 -8.90
N ASP A 206 -24.33 -4.59 -8.74
CA ASP A 206 -25.62 -3.96 -9.01
C ASP A 206 -25.79 -3.51 -10.48
N GLY A 207 -24.75 -3.65 -11.31
CA GLY A 207 -24.75 -3.28 -12.72
C GLY A 207 -24.36 -1.84 -12.99
N TYR A 208 -24.01 -1.07 -11.96
CA TYR A 208 -23.49 0.30 -12.08
C TYR A 208 -21.97 0.32 -11.99
N LEU A 209 -21.35 1.44 -12.43
CA LEU A 209 -19.90 1.66 -12.35
C LEU A 209 -19.55 2.50 -11.10
N CYS A 210 -18.30 2.49 -10.70
CA CYS A 210 -17.84 3.28 -9.55
C CYS A 210 -18.22 4.78 -9.64
N LYS A 211 -18.19 5.34 -10.86
CA LYS A 211 -18.57 6.74 -11.12
C LYS A 211 -20.07 7.04 -10.90
N ASP A 212 -20.91 6.02 -10.88
CA ASP A 212 -22.36 6.14 -10.70
C ASP A 212 -22.76 6.05 -9.21
N HIS A 213 -21.77 5.87 -8.32
CA HIS A 213 -21.91 5.86 -6.87
C HIS A 213 -21.22 7.08 -6.26
N ASP A 214 -21.74 7.60 -5.17
CA ASP A 214 -21.19 8.77 -4.45
C ASP A 214 -19.96 8.40 -3.59
N CYS A 215 -18.98 7.73 -4.22
CA CYS A 215 -17.79 7.20 -3.55
C CYS A 215 -16.87 8.28 -2.96
N GLU A 216 -17.05 9.54 -3.35
CA GLU A 216 -16.28 10.67 -2.85
C GLU A 216 -16.89 11.28 -1.57
N GLU A 217 -18.18 11.05 -1.35
CA GLU A 217 -18.93 11.68 -0.27
C GLU A 217 -19.35 10.69 0.81
N HIS A 218 -19.84 9.52 0.42
CA HIS A 218 -20.46 8.58 1.34
C HIS A 218 -19.92 7.16 1.24
N LEU A 219 -19.61 6.58 2.41
CA LEU A 219 -19.36 5.15 2.55
C LEU A 219 -20.69 4.44 2.80
N THR A 220 -20.99 3.41 1.99
CA THR A 220 -22.21 2.61 2.06
C THR A 220 -21.86 1.12 2.03
N GLU A 221 -22.83 0.24 2.33
CA GLU A 221 -22.62 -1.21 2.18
C GLU A 221 -22.24 -1.59 0.73
N THR A 222 -22.79 -0.90 -0.26
CA THR A 222 -22.56 -1.18 -1.68
C THR A 222 -21.13 -0.83 -2.11
N ASN A 223 -20.53 0.24 -1.57
CA ASN A 223 -19.20 0.70 -1.94
C ASN A 223 -18.12 0.41 -0.88
N TYR A 224 -18.42 -0.40 0.15
CA TYR A 224 -17.51 -0.72 1.25
C TYR A 224 -16.16 -1.30 0.79
N TYR A 225 -16.16 -2.08 -0.30
CA TYR A 225 -14.94 -2.61 -0.91
C TYR A 225 -14.42 -1.77 -2.10
N CYS A 226 -15.03 -0.61 -2.37
CA CYS A 226 -14.53 0.29 -3.39
C CYS A 226 -13.27 1.00 -2.91
N TYR A 227 -12.16 0.80 -3.62
CA TYR A 227 -10.89 1.43 -3.30
C TYR A 227 -10.99 2.97 -3.29
N LYS A 228 -11.71 3.56 -4.25
CA LYS A 228 -11.94 5.01 -4.31
C LYS A 228 -12.65 5.51 -3.05
N ALA A 229 -13.77 4.87 -2.68
CA ALA A 229 -14.52 5.23 -1.47
C ALA A 229 -13.67 5.11 -0.20
N ALA A 230 -12.89 4.03 -0.07
CA ALA A 230 -11.99 3.84 1.06
C ALA A 230 -10.90 4.92 1.15
N CYS A 231 -10.33 5.35 0.01
CA CYS A 231 -9.35 6.45 -0.03
C CYS A 231 -9.97 7.79 0.41
N TYR A 232 -11.16 8.13 -0.10
CA TYR A 232 -11.86 9.36 0.29
C TYR A 232 -12.23 9.35 1.77
N HIS A 233 -12.78 8.24 2.27
CA HIS A 233 -13.15 8.11 3.67
C HIS A 233 -11.93 8.24 4.61
N THR A 234 -10.82 7.56 4.30
CA THR A 234 -9.56 7.73 5.05
C THR A 234 -9.11 9.20 5.06
N THR A 235 -9.14 9.86 3.91
CA THR A 235 -8.74 11.26 3.79
C THR A 235 -9.62 12.18 4.62
N GLN A 236 -10.94 12.02 4.54
CA GLN A 236 -11.91 12.82 5.30
C GLN A 236 -11.72 12.62 6.81
N ALA A 237 -11.53 11.37 7.25
CA ALA A 237 -11.30 11.07 8.67
C ALA A 237 -9.99 11.70 9.20
N VAL A 238 -8.90 11.63 8.43
CA VAL A 238 -7.63 12.29 8.79
C VAL A 238 -7.78 13.80 8.79
N ALA A 239 -8.37 14.39 7.74
CA ALA A 239 -8.58 15.81 7.60
C ALA A 239 -9.44 16.38 8.74
N ALA A 240 -10.50 15.67 9.13
CA ALA A 240 -11.34 16.06 10.27
C ALA A 240 -10.56 16.09 11.59
N LYS A 241 -9.75 15.05 11.87
CA LYS A 241 -8.90 15.00 13.09
C LYS A 241 -7.78 16.06 13.08
N LEU A 242 -7.30 16.47 11.91
CA LEU A 242 -6.32 17.55 11.74
C LEU A 242 -6.98 18.94 11.68
N ASN A 243 -8.32 19.04 11.75
CA ASN A 243 -9.10 20.26 11.60
C ASN A 243 -8.79 21.02 10.26
N LEU A 244 -8.59 20.28 9.18
CA LEU A 244 -8.33 20.86 7.86
C LEU A 244 -9.64 21.25 7.18
N PRO A 245 -9.81 22.52 6.76
CA PRO A 245 -10.95 22.89 5.95
C PRO A 245 -10.82 22.31 4.53
N GLU A 246 -11.96 22.04 3.88
CA GLU A 246 -12.01 21.35 2.57
C GLU A 246 -11.16 22.01 1.47
N ASN A 247 -11.05 23.32 1.49
CA ASN A 247 -10.26 24.07 0.51
C ASN A 247 -8.74 23.99 0.75
N ARG A 248 -8.28 23.38 1.85
CA ARG A 248 -6.86 23.26 2.22
C ARG A 248 -6.25 21.91 1.87
N TYR A 249 -7.03 20.96 1.41
CA TYR A 249 -6.49 19.65 1.03
C TYR A 249 -7.15 19.11 -0.25
N THR A 250 -6.44 18.17 -0.88
CA THR A 250 -6.92 17.44 -2.07
C THR A 250 -6.49 16.00 -1.98
N LEU A 251 -7.43 15.07 -2.24
CA LEU A 251 -7.11 13.69 -2.54
C LEU A 251 -6.68 13.57 -4.00
N SER A 252 -5.65 12.78 -4.28
CA SER A 252 -5.19 12.52 -5.65
C SER A 252 -4.64 11.11 -5.80
N PHE A 253 -4.50 10.66 -7.06
CA PHE A 253 -4.01 9.32 -7.40
C PHE A 253 -2.71 9.42 -8.22
N GLN A 254 -1.66 8.74 -7.73
CA GLN A 254 -0.33 8.70 -8.33
C GLN A 254 -0.10 7.46 -9.21
N SER A 255 1.06 7.38 -9.87
CA SER A 255 1.57 6.21 -10.60
C SER A 255 0.70 5.76 -11.77
N ARG A 256 -0.07 6.64 -12.37
CA ARG A 256 -0.97 6.30 -13.48
C ARG A 256 -0.23 5.84 -14.73
N LEU A 257 -0.78 4.88 -15.44
CA LEU A 257 -0.28 4.45 -16.75
C LEU A 257 -1.10 4.98 -17.92
N SER A 258 -2.34 5.46 -17.68
CA SER A 258 -3.20 6.01 -18.74
C SER A 258 -4.25 6.96 -18.15
N SER A 259 -5.00 7.64 -19.04
CA SER A 259 -6.12 8.50 -18.66
C SER A 259 -7.36 7.75 -18.16
N LYS A 260 -7.37 6.41 -18.21
CA LYS A 260 -8.47 5.56 -17.73
C LYS A 260 -8.23 5.04 -16.32
N TRP A 261 -7.45 5.76 -15.54
CA TRP A 261 -7.17 5.50 -14.14
C TRP A 261 -7.90 6.48 -13.25
N LEU A 262 -8.07 6.13 -11.97
CA LEU A 262 -8.72 6.99 -10.99
C LEU A 262 -8.14 8.41 -11.00
N THR A 263 -9.03 9.38 -10.92
CA THR A 263 -8.72 10.82 -10.89
C THR A 263 -9.17 11.45 -9.56
N PRO A 264 -8.64 12.65 -9.20
CA PRO A 264 -7.65 13.47 -9.92
C PRO A 264 -6.23 12.90 -9.88
N PHE A 265 -5.42 13.17 -10.90
CA PHE A 265 -4.03 12.68 -10.97
C PHE A 265 -3.08 13.55 -10.16
N SER A 266 -2.22 12.95 -9.34
CA SER A 266 -1.32 13.67 -8.43
C SER A 266 -0.36 14.61 -9.18
N ASP A 267 0.21 14.19 -10.31
CA ASP A 267 1.08 15.03 -11.15
C ASP A 267 0.37 16.30 -11.64
N LYS A 268 -0.93 16.19 -11.99
CA LYS A 268 -1.74 17.34 -12.45
C LYS A 268 -2.16 18.24 -11.32
N VAL A 269 -2.57 17.68 -10.18
CA VAL A 269 -2.91 18.47 -8.99
C VAL A 269 -1.70 19.33 -8.54
N ILE A 270 -0.51 18.73 -8.52
CA ILE A 270 0.72 19.41 -8.13
C ILE A 270 1.09 20.53 -9.14
N GLU A 271 1.00 20.26 -10.44
CA GLU A 271 1.21 21.24 -11.50
C GLU A 271 0.24 22.42 -11.35
N ASP A 272 -1.06 22.14 -11.20
CA ASP A 272 -2.10 23.18 -11.07
C ASP A 272 -1.92 24.03 -9.82
N LEU A 273 -1.55 23.43 -8.68
CA LEU A 273 -1.29 24.16 -7.45
C LEU A 273 -0.09 25.12 -7.59
N ALA A 274 1.00 24.65 -8.22
CA ALA A 274 2.17 25.49 -8.50
C ALA A 274 1.80 26.69 -9.41
N LEU A 275 1.03 26.45 -10.49
CA LEU A 275 0.56 27.49 -11.41
C LEU A 275 -0.38 28.50 -10.74
N LYS A 276 -1.12 28.07 -9.71
CA LYS A 276 -1.94 28.95 -8.87
C LYS A 276 -1.13 29.70 -7.80
N GLY A 277 0.16 29.51 -7.74
CA GLY A 277 1.08 30.25 -6.87
C GLY A 277 1.45 29.56 -5.57
N ALA A 278 1.04 28.31 -5.34
CA ALA A 278 1.46 27.55 -4.16
C ALA A 278 2.98 27.36 -4.16
N LYS A 279 3.63 27.55 -3.00
CA LYS A 279 5.06 27.46 -2.80
C LYS A 279 5.48 26.24 -2.00
N LYS A 280 4.66 25.81 -1.05
CA LYS A 280 4.96 24.69 -0.17
C LYS A 280 3.77 23.72 -0.10
N LEU A 281 4.02 22.46 -0.39
CA LEU A 281 3.02 21.39 -0.28
C LEU A 281 3.45 20.37 0.77
N LEU A 282 2.48 19.89 1.56
CA LEU A 282 2.65 18.73 2.44
C LEU A 282 1.91 17.55 1.83
N VAL A 283 2.59 16.39 1.66
CA VAL A 283 2.01 15.22 0.98
C VAL A 283 2.00 14.03 1.92
N PHE A 284 0.80 13.49 2.16
CA PHE A 284 0.57 12.20 2.82
C PHE A 284 0.37 11.11 1.78
N SER A 285 0.76 9.88 2.13
CA SER A 285 0.58 8.68 1.29
C SER A 285 -0.11 7.56 2.05
N PRO A 286 -1.41 7.68 2.42
CA PRO A 286 -2.04 6.77 3.39
C PRO A 286 -2.21 5.32 2.92
N ALA A 287 -2.10 5.03 1.62
CA ALA A 287 -2.13 3.66 1.09
C ALA A 287 -0.82 2.91 1.34
N PHE A 288 0.27 3.61 1.65
CA PHE A 288 1.59 3.04 1.86
C PHE A 288 1.93 3.05 3.35
N THR A 289 1.81 1.89 4.00
CA THR A 289 2.14 1.77 5.42
C THR A 289 3.64 1.74 5.69
N ALA A 290 4.46 1.53 4.66
CA ALA A 290 5.92 1.63 4.72
C ALA A 290 6.47 2.41 3.53
N ASP A 291 7.50 3.21 3.77
CA ASP A 291 8.16 3.96 2.72
C ASP A 291 8.77 3.03 1.67
N CYS A 292 8.57 3.38 0.41
CA CYS A 292 8.90 2.58 -0.75
C CYS A 292 9.28 3.47 -1.95
N LEU A 293 9.36 2.88 -3.13
CA LEU A 293 9.71 3.62 -4.34
C LEU A 293 8.70 4.74 -4.65
N GLU A 294 7.43 4.45 -4.47
CA GLU A 294 6.30 5.32 -4.77
C GLU A 294 6.21 6.53 -3.81
N THR A 295 6.70 6.40 -2.58
CA THR A 295 6.74 7.51 -1.63
C THR A 295 8.04 8.30 -1.76
N ILE A 296 9.19 7.64 -1.63
CA ILE A 296 10.49 8.31 -1.56
C ILE A 296 10.89 8.94 -2.89
N TYR A 297 10.74 8.19 -3.99
CA TYR A 297 11.21 8.65 -5.29
C TYR A 297 10.13 9.42 -6.06
N GLU A 298 8.93 8.84 -6.26
CA GLU A 298 7.90 9.48 -7.06
C GLU A 298 7.44 10.80 -6.42
N ILE A 299 7.11 10.83 -5.13
CA ILE A 299 6.70 12.06 -4.45
C ILE A 299 7.91 12.93 -4.12
N GLY A 300 8.93 12.36 -3.49
CA GLY A 300 10.08 13.12 -2.98
C GLY A 300 11.01 13.65 -4.06
N THR A 301 11.01 13.07 -5.28
CA THR A 301 11.88 13.49 -6.38
C THR A 301 11.08 13.92 -7.60
N GLU A 302 10.32 13.03 -8.24
CA GLU A 302 9.65 13.34 -9.51
C GLU A 302 8.59 14.45 -9.35
N TYR A 303 7.76 14.37 -8.31
CA TYR A 303 6.75 15.41 -8.07
C TYR A 303 7.37 16.72 -7.58
N GLN A 304 8.47 16.66 -6.82
CA GLN A 304 9.25 17.84 -6.45
C GLN A 304 9.80 18.56 -7.70
N GLU A 305 10.28 17.80 -8.71
CA GLU A 305 10.76 18.37 -9.97
C GLU A 305 9.62 19.03 -10.77
N ILE A 306 8.44 18.37 -10.85
CA ILE A 306 7.24 18.94 -11.49
C ILE A 306 6.83 20.24 -10.80
N PHE A 307 6.79 20.26 -9.47
CA PHE A 307 6.42 21.42 -8.69
C PHE A 307 7.36 22.60 -8.89
N HIS A 308 8.68 22.36 -8.82
CA HIS A 308 9.70 23.36 -9.09
C HIS A 308 9.62 23.96 -10.49
N LYS A 309 9.44 23.11 -11.51
CA LYS A 309 9.32 23.54 -12.92
C LYS A 309 8.17 24.51 -13.13
N ASN A 310 7.10 24.40 -12.35
CA ASN A 310 5.90 25.22 -12.45
C ASN A 310 5.84 26.37 -11.42
N GLY A 311 6.94 26.64 -10.70
CA GLY A 311 7.09 27.80 -9.83
C GLY A 311 6.87 27.52 -8.34
N GLY A 312 6.67 26.27 -7.94
CA GLY A 312 6.66 25.86 -6.55
C GLY A 312 8.07 25.80 -5.95
N GLU A 313 8.17 25.69 -4.63
CA GLU A 313 9.46 25.70 -3.91
C GLU A 313 9.74 24.36 -3.24
N LYS A 314 8.80 23.83 -2.47
CA LYS A 314 9.04 22.62 -1.67
C LYS A 314 7.82 21.71 -1.60
N ILE A 315 8.01 20.43 -1.92
CA ILE A 315 7.14 19.34 -1.49
C ILE A 315 7.77 18.68 -0.26
N GLN A 316 7.02 18.63 0.85
CA GLN A 316 7.39 17.86 2.02
C GLN A 316 6.59 16.57 2.03
N LEU A 317 7.24 15.44 1.86
CA LEU A 317 6.64 14.14 2.09
C LEU A 317 6.53 13.89 3.60
N VAL A 318 5.35 13.50 4.06
CA VAL A 318 5.14 12.94 5.39
C VAL A 318 5.54 11.47 5.34
N GLU A 319 6.40 11.04 6.27
CA GLU A 319 6.84 9.64 6.31
C GLU A 319 5.66 8.68 6.50
N SER A 320 5.76 7.49 5.92
CA SER A 320 4.80 6.41 6.14
C SER A 320 4.80 5.94 7.60
N LEU A 321 3.88 5.06 7.96
CA LEU A 321 3.80 4.54 9.34
C LEU A 321 5.03 3.73 9.74
N ASN A 322 5.67 3.09 8.76
CA ASN A 322 6.92 2.34 8.91
C ASN A 322 6.86 1.32 10.07
N SER A 323 7.76 1.45 11.04
CA SER A 323 7.78 0.65 12.26
C SER A 323 7.53 1.51 13.51
N GLY A 324 6.68 2.54 13.39
CA GLY A 324 6.31 3.41 14.50
C GLY A 324 5.62 2.64 15.64
N ASP A 325 5.90 3.03 16.89
CA ASP A 325 5.39 2.30 18.04
C ASP A 325 3.86 2.41 18.16
N ASP A 326 3.27 3.52 17.75
CA ASP A 326 1.83 3.70 17.63
C ASP A 326 1.22 2.73 16.58
N TRP A 327 1.86 2.56 15.44
CA TRP A 327 1.44 1.62 14.41
C TRP A 327 1.54 0.17 14.86
N VAL A 328 2.60 -0.18 15.61
CA VAL A 328 2.73 -1.50 16.26
C VAL A 328 1.53 -1.78 17.17
N GLN A 329 1.14 -0.80 18.00
CA GLN A 329 -0.02 -0.97 18.89
C GLN A 329 -1.34 -1.03 18.12
N ALA A 330 -1.51 -0.25 17.05
CA ALA A 330 -2.68 -0.30 16.19
C ALA A 330 -2.83 -1.68 15.53
N ILE A 331 -1.78 -2.22 14.93
CA ILE A 331 -1.81 -3.59 14.36
C ILE A 331 -2.20 -4.62 15.42
N LYS A 332 -1.58 -4.55 16.62
CA LYS A 332 -1.90 -5.46 17.71
C LYS A 332 -3.38 -5.42 18.06
N LYS A 333 -3.97 -4.24 18.21
CA LYS A 333 -5.39 -4.08 18.50
C LYS A 333 -6.27 -4.61 17.37
N ILE A 334 -6.04 -4.17 16.12
CA ILE A 334 -6.83 -4.57 14.96
C ILE A 334 -6.77 -6.09 14.74
N ALA A 335 -5.56 -6.66 14.78
CA ALA A 335 -5.36 -8.09 14.54
C ALA A 335 -6.00 -8.97 15.61
N LEU A 336 -5.98 -8.56 16.88
CA LEU A 336 -6.42 -9.35 18.02
C LEU A 336 -7.85 -9.01 18.48
N SER A 337 -8.50 -7.98 17.92
CA SER A 337 -9.92 -7.69 18.21
C SER A 337 -10.80 -8.86 17.76
N ASP A 338 -11.86 -9.17 18.53
CA ASP A 338 -12.84 -10.19 18.14
C ASP A 338 -13.84 -9.68 17.11
N HIS A 339 -13.80 -8.39 16.80
CA HIS A 339 -14.67 -7.70 15.85
C HIS A 339 -13.85 -7.28 14.61
N CYS A 340 -13.94 -8.07 13.55
CA CYS A 340 -13.53 -7.70 12.19
C CYS A 340 -14.60 -8.17 11.23
#